data_970fbc156649391669d1965afd9b17db
#
_entry.id   970fbc156649391669d1965afd9b17db
#
_cell.length_a   1.000
_cell.length_b   1.000
_cell.length_c   1.000
_cell.angle_alpha   90.00
_cell.angle_beta   90.00
_cell.angle_gamma   90.00
#
_symmetry.space_group_name_H-M   'P 1'
#
loop_
_entity.id
_entity.type
_entity.pdbx_description
1 polymer ?
#
loop_
_entity_poly.entity_id
_entity_poly.type
_entity_poly.pdbx_seq_one_letter_code
_entity_poly.pdbx_strand_id
1 'polypeptide(L)'
;MVLRWMISAVCLLVLCGCSNRIAEFDHTTLELEKATDFHEEVDQKMVDESTLVTEVINMPAFGGFGLFLFPSEASFYGEMTLDNIDALLPYHSHIDTDTTVEVINTLLELSESGETLFYDIYTDVEKEEDISKENTGMFFFKGEEGAPFAIISAGGGFAYVGSIHESLPHALELSKNGYNAFVLQYRTGGADMACEDLAMAISFVFENADMLGVSTEGYSLWGGSAGARMAAYLGSYGPAAFGGNSFPRPAAVIMQYTGHSDYTENDPPTYACVGENDGIANWHRMECRIRALDRLGIDTEFHHYPNLGHGFGLGIGTSAEGWIDDAIAFWERHME
;
A
#
# COMPACT_ATOMS: atom_id res chain seq x y z
N MET A 1 -41.21 9.58 46.27
CA MET A 1 -42.53 8.98 46.07
C MET A 1 -42.37 7.96 44.97
N VAL A 2 -41.95 6.73 45.32
CA VAL A 2 -42.69 5.47 45.42
C VAL A 2 -43.38 5.14 44.08
N LEU A 3 -42.89 4.11 43.33
CA LEU A 3 -43.38 2.75 43.49
C LEU A 3 -42.53 1.75 42.67
N ARG A 4 -42.00 0.75 43.39
CA ARG A 4 -41.47 -0.54 42.89
C ARG A 4 -42.62 -1.42 42.43
N TRP A 5 -42.42 -2.29 41.44
CA TRP A 5 -43.07 -3.58 41.35
C TRP A 5 -42.06 -4.64 40.89
N MET A 6 -41.72 -5.53 41.80
CA MET A 6 -41.15 -6.87 41.56
C MET A 6 -42.29 -7.82 41.21
N ILE A 7 -42.09 -8.77 40.33
CA ILE A 7 -42.84 -10.04 40.34
C ILE A 7 -41.84 -11.18 40.11
N SER A 8 -41.92 -12.12 41.02
CA SER A 8 -41.12 -13.30 41.26
C SER A 8 -41.43 -14.46 40.33
N ALA A 9 -40.48 -15.36 40.35
CA ALA A 9 -40.32 -16.72 39.84
C ALA A 9 -41.54 -17.65 40.03
N VAL A 10 -41.61 -18.66 39.16
CA VAL A 10 -42.02 -20.04 39.53
C VAL A 10 -41.22 -21.04 38.69
N CYS A 11 -40.40 -21.85 39.39
CA CYS A 11 -39.88 -23.13 38.99
C CYS A 11 -40.97 -24.17 38.83
N LEU A 12 -40.87 -25.01 37.80
CA LEU A 12 -41.53 -26.32 37.83
C LEU A 12 -40.57 -27.39 37.35
N LEU A 13 -40.08 -28.16 38.32
CA LEU A 13 -39.42 -29.46 38.18
C LEU A 13 -40.47 -30.53 37.86
N VAL A 14 -40.27 -31.29 36.79
CA VAL A 14 -40.93 -32.58 36.62
C VAL A 14 -39.83 -33.64 36.45
N LEU A 15 -39.67 -34.42 37.52
CA LEU A 15 -38.98 -35.71 37.54
C LEU A 15 -39.94 -36.80 37.03
N CYS A 16 -39.52 -37.59 36.06
CA CYS A 16 -40.05 -38.93 35.91
C CYS A 16 -38.95 -39.86 35.39
N GLY A 17 -38.71 -40.89 36.12
CA GLY A 17 -37.63 -41.79 36.02
C GLY A 17 -37.95 -43.09 35.26
N CYS A 18 -36.93 -43.97 35.26
CA CYS A 18 -36.89 -45.39 34.90
C CYS A 18 -36.77 -45.73 33.41
N SER A 19 -35.76 -46.40 32.94
CA SER A 19 -35.35 -47.76 33.24
C SER A 19 -34.10 -48.16 32.46
N ASN A 20 -33.18 -48.85 33.08
CA ASN A 20 -32.01 -49.50 32.53
C ASN A 20 -32.37 -50.50 31.41
N ARG A 21 -31.70 -50.37 30.26
CA ARG A 21 -31.30 -51.53 29.46
C ARG A 21 -29.89 -51.30 28.94
N ILE A 22 -28.97 -52.12 29.47
CA ILE A 22 -27.63 -52.32 28.96
C ILE A 22 -27.80 -53.06 27.63
N ALA A 23 -27.40 -52.47 26.55
CA ALA A 23 -27.15 -53.15 25.27
C ALA A 23 -25.64 -53.12 25.05
N GLU A 24 -25.05 -54.33 25.11
CA GLU A 24 -23.68 -54.56 24.64
C GLU A 24 -23.59 -54.12 23.18
N PHE A 25 -22.69 -53.17 22.91
CA PHE A 25 -22.29 -52.85 21.55
C PHE A 25 -20.96 -53.51 21.23
N ASP A 26 -21.05 -54.40 20.27
CA ASP A 26 -20.01 -55.16 19.62
C ASP A 26 -18.93 -54.24 19.04
N HIS A 27 -17.66 -54.50 19.40
CA HIS A 27 -16.49 -53.84 18.83
C HIS A 27 -16.26 -54.35 17.40
N THR A 28 -16.95 -53.74 16.42
CA THR A 28 -16.56 -53.85 15.03
C THR A 28 -15.66 -52.69 14.71
N THR A 29 -14.40 -53.00 14.47
CA THR A 29 -13.35 -52.14 13.96
C THR A 29 -13.85 -51.41 12.67
N LEU A 30 -14.19 -50.12 12.81
CA LEU A 30 -14.27 -49.24 11.69
C LEU A 30 -12.83 -48.80 11.34
N GLU A 31 -12.30 -49.36 10.27
CA GLU A 31 -11.12 -48.81 9.59
C GLU A 31 -11.43 -47.36 9.22
N LEU A 32 -10.72 -46.43 9.84
CA LEU A 32 -10.65 -45.05 9.32
C LEU A 32 -9.99 -45.15 7.95
N GLU A 33 -10.78 -45.04 6.89
CA GLU A 33 -10.26 -44.62 5.61
C GLU A 33 -9.56 -43.27 5.85
N LYS A 34 -8.26 -43.29 5.64
CA LYS A 34 -7.47 -42.06 5.55
C LYS A 34 -8.11 -41.23 4.40
N ALA A 35 -8.78 -40.15 4.80
CA ALA A 35 -9.04 -39.06 3.87
C ALA A 35 -7.66 -38.64 3.36
N THR A 36 -7.34 -39.02 2.16
CA THR A 36 -6.26 -38.40 1.41
C THR A 36 -6.68 -36.96 1.20
N ASP A 37 -6.02 -36.07 1.92
CA ASP A 37 -6.01 -34.65 1.58
C ASP A 37 -5.56 -34.57 0.13
N PHE A 38 -6.51 -34.43 -0.77
CA PHE A 38 -6.28 -33.87 -2.08
C PHE A 38 -6.06 -32.38 -1.84
N HIS A 39 -4.83 -31.97 -1.55
CA HIS A 39 -4.37 -30.68 -1.98
C HIS A 39 -4.37 -30.75 -3.51
N GLU A 40 -5.45 -30.31 -4.14
CA GLU A 40 -5.33 -29.79 -5.50
C GLU A 40 -4.31 -28.66 -5.38
N GLU A 41 -3.07 -28.91 -5.83
CA GLU A 41 -2.19 -27.83 -6.25
C GLU A 41 -2.97 -27.11 -7.36
N VAL A 42 -3.64 -26.03 -6.99
CA VAL A 42 -4.15 -25.06 -7.96
C VAL A 42 -2.90 -24.38 -8.49
N ASP A 43 -2.40 -24.92 -9.60
CA ASP A 43 -1.31 -24.29 -10.36
C ASP A 43 -1.81 -22.90 -10.75
N GLN A 44 -1.39 -21.88 -9.97
CA GLN A 44 -1.91 -20.53 -10.09
C GLN A 44 -1.39 -19.97 -11.40
N LYS A 45 -2.29 -19.78 -12.34
CA LYS A 45 -1.96 -19.32 -13.68
C LYS A 45 -1.34 -17.92 -13.59
N MET A 46 -0.06 -17.80 -13.99
CA MET A 46 0.58 -16.51 -14.21
C MET A 46 -0.20 -15.68 -15.24
N VAL A 47 -0.18 -14.36 -15.07
CA VAL A 47 -0.87 -13.45 -15.98
C VAL A 47 0.04 -13.05 -17.15
N ASP A 48 -0.60 -12.63 -18.24
CA ASP A 48 0.02 -12.01 -19.39
C ASP A 48 -0.73 -10.73 -19.80
N GLU A 49 -0.24 -10.03 -20.82
CA GLU A 49 -0.81 -8.78 -21.32
C GLU A 49 -2.30 -8.87 -21.71
N SER A 50 -2.75 -10.05 -22.10
CA SER A 50 -4.14 -10.31 -22.53
C SER A 50 -5.07 -10.68 -21.37
N THR A 51 -4.54 -10.83 -20.17
CA THR A 51 -5.33 -11.19 -18.98
C THR A 51 -6.27 -10.03 -18.61
N LEU A 52 -7.53 -10.37 -18.34
CA LEU A 52 -8.54 -9.37 -17.96
C LEU A 52 -8.25 -8.79 -16.56
N VAL A 53 -8.41 -7.49 -16.41
CA VAL A 53 -8.31 -6.80 -15.10
C VAL A 53 -9.26 -7.42 -14.08
N THR A 54 -10.48 -7.79 -14.51
CA THR A 54 -11.47 -8.48 -13.66
C THR A 54 -11.04 -9.88 -13.23
N GLU A 55 -10.26 -10.60 -14.05
CA GLU A 55 -9.67 -11.89 -13.65
C GLU A 55 -8.64 -11.67 -12.54
N VAL A 56 -7.73 -10.70 -12.72
CA VAL A 56 -6.70 -10.36 -11.71
C VAL A 56 -7.35 -9.98 -10.38
N ILE A 57 -8.32 -9.06 -10.38
CA ILE A 57 -9.00 -8.59 -9.17
C ILE A 57 -9.60 -9.75 -8.36
N ASN A 58 -10.12 -10.77 -9.05
CA ASN A 58 -10.81 -11.90 -8.43
C ASN A 58 -9.91 -13.12 -8.18
N MET A 59 -8.60 -13.02 -8.37
CA MET A 59 -7.69 -14.12 -8.09
C MET A 59 -7.70 -14.47 -6.58
N PRO A 60 -7.80 -15.76 -6.23
CA PRO A 60 -7.79 -16.19 -4.83
C PRO A 60 -6.56 -15.72 -4.03
N ALA A 61 -5.42 -15.59 -4.69
CA ALA A 61 -4.17 -15.08 -4.10
C ALA A 61 -4.33 -13.70 -3.46
N PHE A 62 -5.22 -12.87 -3.97
CA PHE A 62 -5.41 -11.51 -3.49
C PHE A 62 -6.47 -11.36 -2.41
N GLY A 63 -7.14 -12.46 -1.98
CA GLY A 63 -7.93 -12.50 -0.74
C GLY A 63 -8.96 -11.39 -0.53
N GLY A 64 -9.42 -10.73 -1.61
CA GLY A 64 -10.37 -9.60 -1.58
C GLY A 64 -9.73 -8.21 -1.73
N PHE A 65 -8.41 -8.07 -1.63
CA PHE A 65 -7.71 -6.79 -1.86
C PHE A 65 -7.25 -6.58 -3.32
N GLY A 66 -7.54 -7.52 -4.23
CA GLY A 66 -7.17 -7.41 -5.65
C GLY A 66 -7.70 -6.14 -6.34
N LEU A 67 -8.81 -5.59 -5.85
CA LEU A 67 -9.34 -4.32 -6.33
C LEU A 67 -8.35 -3.16 -6.13
N PHE A 68 -7.52 -3.19 -5.08
CA PHE A 68 -6.58 -2.12 -4.74
C PHE A 68 -5.31 -2.13 -5.59
N LEU A 69 -5.09 -3.13 -6.42
CA LEU A 69 -4.05 -3.11 -7.45
C LEU A 69 -4.30 -2.03 -8.50
N PHE A 70 -5.57 -1.77 -8.82
CA PHE A 70 -6.02 -0.83 -9.84
C PHE A 70 -6.77 0.35 -9.19
N PRO A 71 -7.05 1.45 -9.94
CA PRO A 71 -7.91 2.52 -9.46
C PRO A 71 -9.28 2.00 -9.02
N SER A 72 -9.47 1.83 -7.71
CA SER A 72 -10.67 1.21 -7.12
C SER A 72 -11.94 2.05 -7.32
N GLU A 73 -11.79 3.33 -7.62
CA GLU A 73 -12.88 4.27 -7.95
C GLU A 73 -13.47 4.04 -9.35
N ALA A 74 -12.79 3.24 -10.20
CA ALA A 74 -13.34 2.87 -11.50
C ALA A 74 -14.57 1.98 -11.30
N SER A 75 -15.72 2.44 -11.77
CA SER A 75 -16.99 1.74 -11.60
C SER A 75 -17.18 0.57 -12.57
N PHE A 76 -16.30 0.43 -13.54
CA PHE A 76 -16.42 -0.57 -14.59
C PHE A 76 -15.08 -0.82 -15.30
N TYR A 77 -14.63 -2.07 -15.27
CA TYR A 77 -13.42 -2.51 -15.97
C TYR A 77 -13.72 -3.19 -17.31
N GLY A 78 -14.98 -3.62 -17.53
CA GLY A 78 -15.43 -4.26 -18.77
C GLY A 78 -14.61 -5.48 -19.16
N GLU A 79 -14.26 -5.51 -20.45
CA GLU A 79 -13.35 -6.50 -21.04
C GLU A 79 -11.92 -5.92 -21.15
N MET A 80 -11.52 -5.05 -20.20
CA MET A 80 -10.21 -4.43 -20.17
C MET A 80 -9.14 -5.47 -19.85
N THR A 81 -8.08 -5.48 -20.63
CA THR A 81 -6.89 -6.33 -20.46
C THR A 81 -5.74 -5.51 -19.87
N LEU A 82 -4.69 -6.16 -19.38
CA LEU A 82 -3.55 -5.49 -18.78
C LEU A 82 -2.81 -4.56 -19.75
N ASP A 83 -2.85 -4.83 -21.05
CA ASP A 83 -2.27 -3.96 -22.08
C ASP A 83 -3.09 -2.68 -22.36
N ASN A 84 -4.27 -2.54 -21.76
CA ASN A 84 -5.19 -1.41 -21.97
C ASN A 84 -5.51 -0.63 -20.67
N ILE A 85 -4.74 -0.80 -19.61
CA ILE A 85 -5.01 -0.16 -18.30
C ILE A 85 -4.77 1.35 -18.29
N ASP A 86 -4.15 1.91 -19.32
CA ASP A 86 -3.93 3.35 -19.49
C ASP A 86 -5.24 4.15 -19.41
N ALA A 87 -6.34 3.57 -19.86
CA ALA A 87 -7.67 4.17 -19.74
C ALA A 87 -8.14 4.38 -18.29
N LEU A 88 -7.59 3.65 -17.31
CA LEU A 88 -7.85 3.82 -15.88
C LEU A 88 -6.99 4.92 -15.24
N LEU A 89 -5.97 5.40 -15.93
CA LEU A 89 -4.90 6.21 -15.38
C LEU A 89 -4.77 7.57 -16.11
N PRO A 90 -5.82 8.42 -16.15
CA PRO A 90 -5.88 9.61 -17.01
C PRO A 90 -4.85 10.68 -16.68
N TYR A 91 -4.21 10.63 -15.52
CA TYR A 91 -3.12 11.55 -15.13
C TYR A 91 -1.72 10.96 -15.32
N HIS A 92 -1.61 9.74 -15.85
CA HIS A 92 -0.35 9.03 -16.03
C HIS A 92 0.02 8.90 -17.51
N SER A 93 1.28 8.67 -17.77
CA SER A 93 1.84 8.46 -19.11
C SER A 93 2.93 7.41 -19.08
N HIS A 94 3.30 6.88 -20.23
CA HIS A 94 4.36 5.86 -20.34
C HIS A 94 4.09 4.62 -19.48
N ILE A 95 2.82 4.19 -19.46
CA ILE A 95 2.42 2.97 -18.74
C ILE A 95 3.02 1.78 -19.50
N ASP A 96 3.82 1.00 -18.78
CA ASP A 96 4.53 -0.14 -19.33
C ASP A 96 3.81 -1.43 -18.95
N THR A 97 3.36 -2.18 -19.97
CA THR A 97 2.59 -3.41 -19.78
C THR A 97 3.46 -4.53 -19.21
N ASP A 98 4.72 -4.63 -19.62
CA ASP A 98 5.64 -5.67 -19.13
C ASP A 98 5.86 -5.50 -17.63
N THR A 99 6.07 -4.26 -17.18
CA THR A 99 6.17 -3.92 -15.74
C THR A 99 4.87 -4.26 -14.98
N THR A 100 3.72 -3.97 -15.57
CA THR A 100 2.41 -4.32 -14.97
C THR A 100 2.27 -5.82 -14.76
N VAL A 101 2.60 -6.61 -15.78
CA VAL A 101 2.58 -8.08 -15.74
C VAL A 101 3.59 -8.60 -14.72
N GLU A 102 4.81 -8.06 -14.70
CA GLU A 102 5.86 -8.45 -13.75
C GLU A 102 5.41 -8.23 -12.30
N VAL A 103 4.86 -7.06 -11.98
CA VAL A 103 4.34 -6.74 -10.63
C VAL A 103 3.29 -7.75 -10.18
N ILE A 104 2.29 -8.01 -11.02
CA ILE A 104 1.21 -8.94 -10.67
C ILE A 104 1.74 -10.36 -10.49
N ASN A 105 2.60 -10.82 -11.38
CA ASN A 105 3.20 -12.15 -11.30
C ASN A 105 4.09 -12.29 -10.06
N THR A 106 4.87 -11.27 -9.70
CA THR A 106 5.65 -11.26 -8.46
C THR A 106 4.74 -11.38 -7.22
N LEU A 107 3.62 -10.65 -7.19
CA LEU A 107 2.66 -10.78 -6.08
C LEU A 107 2.03 -12.17 -6.02
N LEU A 108 1.77 -12.82 -7.16
CA LEU A 108 1.29 -14.20 -7.22
C LEU A 108 2.32 -15.17 -6.64
N GLU A 109 3.58 -15.07 -7.04
CA GLU A 109 4.70 -15.87 -6.52
C GLU A 109 4.88 -15.70 -5.00
N LEU A 110 4.81 -14.47 -4.50
CA LEU A 110 4.87 -14.17 -3.07
C LEU A 110 3.69 -14.79 -2.30
N SER A 111 2.47 -14.76 -2.88
CA SER A 111 1.31 -15.44 -2.31
C SER A 111 1.50 -16.95 -2.22
N GLU A 112 2.04 -17.58 -3.26
CA GLU A 112 2.34 -19.02 -3.28
C GLU A 112 3.39 -19.42 -2.25
N SER A 113 4.35 -18.55 -1.98
CA SER A 113 5.36 -18.76 -0.92
C SER A 113 4.80 -18.60 0.49
N GLY A 114 3.54 -18.18 0.63
CA GLY A 114 2.85 -17.98 1.91
C GLY A 114 3.15 -16.63 2.57
N GLU A 115 3.70 -15.68 1.84
CA GLU A 115 3.95 -14.33 2.35
C GLU A 115 2.62 -13.55 2.49
N THR A 116 2.54 -12.72 3.53
CA THR A 116 1.41 -11.81 3.70
C THR A 116 1.60 -10.61 2.79
N LEU A 117 0.75 -10.49 1.78
CA LEU A 117 0.87 -9.45 0.74
C LEU A 117 0.27 -8.11 1.13
N PHE A 118 -0.73 -8.11 2.01
CA PHE A 118 -1.53 -6.93 2.31
C PHE A 118 -1.85 -6.84 3.80
N TYR A 119 -1.73 -5.65 4.36
CA TYR A 119 -1.97 -5.35 5.76
C TYR A 119 -3.00 -4.25 5.91
N ASP A 120 -3.97 -4.46 6.78
CA ASP A 120 -4.87 -3.41 7.25
C ASP A 120 -4.11 -2.42 8.13
N ILE A 121 -4.34 -1.11 7.93
CA ILE A 121 -3.76 -0.05 8.76
C ILE A 121 -4.71 0.48 9.82
N TYR A 122 -5.97 0.09 9.76
CA TYR A 122 -7.00 0.41 10.73
C TYR A 122 -7.58 -0.86 11.35
N THR A 123 -7.96 -0.76 12.62
CA THR A 123 -8.64 -1.83 13.35
C THR A 123 -10.09 -1.99 12.88
N ASP A 124 -10.69 -3.16 13.14
CA ASP A 124 -12.12 -3.41 12.83
C ASP A 124 -13.04 -2.36 13.49
N VAL A 125 -12.72 -1.94 14.73
CA VAL A 125 -13.49 -0.91 15.45
C VAL A 125 -13.44 0.43 14.71
N GLU A 126 -12.27 0.85 14.24
CA GLU A 126 -12.12 2.09 13.48
C GLU A 126 -12.83 2.04 12.13
N LYS A 127 -12.87 0.86 11.49
CA LYS A 127 -13.64 0.63 10.25
C LYS A 127 -15.15 0.63 10.49
N GLU A 128 -15.62 0.11 11.65
CA GLU A 128 -17.03 0.19 12.06
C GLU A 128 -17.46 1.64 12.34
N GLU A 129 -16.57 2.48 12.88
CA GLU A 129 -16.83 3.90 13.13
C GLU A 129 -16.81 4.74 11.84
N ASP A 130 -15.95 4.39 10.90
CA ASP A 130 -15.83 5.02 9.57
C ASP A 130 -15.59 3.97 8.50
N ILE A 131 -16.66 3.57 7.82
CA ILE A 131 -16.66 2.54 6.78
C ILE A 131 -15.71 2.88 5.61
N SER A 132 -15.39 4.16 5.39
CA SER A 132 -14.45 4.54 4.33
C SER A 132 -13.04 4.00 4.55
N LYS A 133 -12.68 3.67 5.79
CA LYS A 133 -11.41 3.05 6.18
C LYS A 133 -11.24 1.61 5.67
N GLU A 134 -12.31 0.94 5.25
CA GLU A 134 -12.23 -0.35 4.56
C GLU A 134 -11.51 -0.26 3.21
N ASN A 135 -11.45 0.95 2.62
CA ASN A 135 -10.77 1.19 1.35
C ASN A 135 -9.29 1.57 1.53
N THR A 136 -8.65 1.11 2.59
CA THR A 136 -7.25 1.41 2.91
C THR A 136 -6.47 0.14 3.21
N GLY A 137 -5.15 0.25 3.20
CA GLY A 137 -4.21 -0.80 3.59
C GLY A 137 -2.87 -0.63 2.91
N MET A 138 -1.99 -1.60 3.08
CA MET A 138 -0.67 -1.57 2.48
C MET A 138 -0.31 -2.89 1.85
N PHE A 139 0.14 -2.88 0.59
CA PHE A 139 0.91 -3.99 0.04
C PHE A 139 2.32 -3.98 0.61
N PHE A 140 2.91 -5.15 0.78
CA PHE A 140 4.27 -5.29 1.28
C PHE A 140 5.14 -6.10 0.30
N PHE A 141 6.21 -5.49 -0.16
CA PHE A 141 7.30 -6.10 -0.90
C PHE A 141 8.50 -6.23 0.04
N LYS A 142 8.75 -7.45 0.48
CA LYS A 142 9.82 -7.73 1.43
C LYS A 142 11.18 -7.63 0.75
N GLY A 143 12.10 -6.91 1.39
CA GLY A 143 13.52 -6.86 1.06
C GLY A 143 14.35 -7.79 1.97
N GLU A 144 15.55 -7.36 2.34
CA GLU A 144 16.38 -8.06 3.30
C GLU A 144 15.83 -7.90 4.72
N GLU A 145 15.95 -8.93 5.53
CA GLU A 145 15.53 -8.92 6.93
C GLU A 145 16.29 -7.83 7.71
N GLY A 146 15.54 -6.96 8.40
CA GLY A 146 16.11 -5.86 9.16
C GLY A 146 16.60 -4.67 8.33
N ALA A 147 16.40 -4.67 7.00
CA ALA A 147 16.67 -3.50 6.17
C ALA A 147 15.66 -2.37 6.47
N PRO A 148 16.04 -1.09 6.24
CA PRO A 148 15.11 0.03 6.30
C PRO A 148 13.92 -0.14 5.37
N PHE A 149 12.86 0.63 5.64
CA PHE A 149 11.66 0.56 4.81
C PHE A 149 11.36 1.89 4.10
N ALA A 150 10.65 1.79 2.98
CA ALA A 150 10.01 2.89 2.30
C ALA A 150 8.49 2.74 2.34
N ILE A 151 7.73 3.84 2.50
CA ILE A 151 6.29 3.86 2.23
C ILE A 151 6.06 4.70 0.98
N ILE A 152 5.39 4.11 -0.01
CA ILE A 152 5.21 4.70 -1.33
C ILE A 152 3.73 4.97 -1.57
N SER A 153 3.39 6.22 -1.87
CA SER A 153 2.03 6.66 -2.16
C SER A 153 1.92 7.05 -3.64
N ALA A 154 1.02 6.41 -4.38
CA ALA A 154 0.78 6.74 -5.77
C ALA A 154 0.07 8.08 -5.95
N GLY A 155 0.15 8.65 -7.14
CA GLY A 155 -0.66 9.79 -7.59
C GLY A 155 -2.07 9.40 -8.00
N GLY A 156 -2.76 10.35 -8.63
CA GLY A 156 -4.14 10.24 -9.08
C GLY A 156 -4.99 11.44 -8.66
N GLY A 157 -4.36 12.54 -8.21
CA GLY A 157 -5.03 13.79 -7.88
C GLY A 157 -5.99 13.71 -6.70
N PHE A 158 -5.86 12.71 -5.83
CA PHE A 158 -6.83 12.33 -4.78
C PHE A 158 -8.22 11.95 -5.35
N ALA A 159 -8.33 11.69 -6.63
CA ALA A 159 -9.54 11.20 -7.28
C ALA A 159 -9.50 9.68 -7.49
N TYR A 160 -8.33 9.12 -7.56
CA TYR A 160 -8.04 7.68 -7.58
C TYR A 160 -6.62 7.43 -7.06
N VAL A 161 -6.24 6.15 -6.87
CA VAL A 161 -4.88 5.72 -6.49
C VAL A 161 -4.28 4.93 -7.63
N GLY A 162 -3.20 5.44 -8.24
CA GLY A 162 -2.56 4.85 -9.42
C GLY A 162 -1.51 3.79 -9.11
N SER A 163 -1.76 2.92 -8.13
CA SER A 163 -0.77 2.00 -7.56
C SER A 163 -0.11 1.10 -8.59
N ILE A 164 -0.86 0.59 -9.56
CA ILE A 164 -0.35 -0.36 -10.57
C ILE A 164 0.78 0.23 -11.45
N HIS A 165 0.84 1.54 -11.61
CA HIS A 165 1.83 2.21 -12.44
C HIS A 165 2.90 2.96 -11.65
N GLU A 166 2.57 3.55 -10.50
CA GLU A 166 3.52 4.39 -9.75
C GLU A 166 4.15 3.68 -8.54
N SER A 167 3.35 3.16 -7.63
CA SER A 167 3.90 2.70 -6.35
C SER A 167 4.25 1.21 -6.31
N LEU A 168 3.46 0.33 -6.92
CA LEU A 168 3.77 -1.11 -6.97
C LEU A 168 5.07 -1.40 -7.74
N PRO A 169 5.30 -0.80 -8.94
CA PRO A 169 6.57 -0.96 -9.64
C PRO A 169 7.76 -0.40 -8.85
N HIS A 170 7.59 0.74 -8.18
CA HIS A 170 8.67 1.32 -7.35
C HIS A 170 8.99 0.42 -6.16
N ALA A 171 7.97 -0.16 -5.50
CA ALA A 171 8.17 -1.10 -4.39
C ALA A 171 8.90 -2.37 -4.83
N LEU A 172 8.56 -2.88 -6.01
CA LEU A 172 9.27 -4.02 -6.60
C LEU A 172 10.75 -3.71 -6.84
N GLU A 173 11.08 -2.54 -7.40
CA GLU A 173 12.46 -2.13 -7.61
C GLU A 173 13.22 -1.94 -6.29
N LEU A 174 12.59 -1.31 -5.28
CA LEU A 174 13.18 -1.19 -3.95
C LEU A 174 13.45 -2.55 -3.31
N SER A 175 12.50 -3.47 -3.39
CA SER A 175 12.63 -4.84 -2.87
C SER A 175 13.76 -5.62 -3.57
N LYS A 176 13.91 -5.50 -4.90
CA LYS A 176 15.04 -6.07 -5.64
C LYS A 176 16.39 -5.50 -5.20
N ASN A 177 16.43 -4.26 -4.71
CA ASN A 177 17.60 -3.62 -4.13
C ASN A 177 17.80 -3.93 -2.62
N GLY A 178 16.98 -4.82 -2.04
CA GLY A 178 17.11 -5.29 -0.66
C GLY A 178 16.35 -4.46 0.37
N TYR A 179 15.64 -3.41 -0.02
CA TYR A 179 14.86 -2.58 0.88
C TYR A 179 13.43 -3.10 1.06
N ASN A 180 12.89 -2.95 2.26
CA ASN A 180 11.49 -3.24 2.52
C ASN A 180 10.61 -2.11 1.97
N ALA A 181 9.57 -2.43 1.21
CA ALA A 181 8.75 -1.43 0.55
C ALA A 181 7.25 -1.68 0.78
N PHE A 182 6.56 -0.66 1.29
CA PHE A 182 5.13 -0.66 1.50
C PHE A 182 4.45 0.25 0.49
N VAL A 183 3.38 -0.22 -0.13
CA VAL A 183 2.56 0.56 -1.05
C VAL A 183 1.25 0.90 -0.39
N LEU A 184 0.99 2.17 -0.17
CA LEU A 184 -0.19 2.63 0.51
C LEU A 184 -1.38 2.75 -0.46
N GLN A 185 -2.44 2.00 -0.17
CA GLN A 185 -3.79 2.29 -0.64
C GLN A 185 -4.44 3.24 0.36
N TYR A 186 -4.74 4.47 -0.07
CA TYR A 186 -5.28 5.52 0.77
C TYR A 186 -6.69 5.95 0.30
N ARG A 187 -7.48 6.56 1.19
CA ARG A 187 -8.79 7.11 0.86
C ARG A 187 -8.67 8.30 -0.07
N THR A 188 -9.47 8.29 -1.11
CA THR A 188 -9.59 9.41 -2.06
C THR A 188 -10.53 10.50 -1.54
N GLY A 189 -10.58 11.66 -2.24
CA GLY A 189 -11.46 12.77 -1.89
C GLY A 189 -10.76 13.99 -1.26
N GLY A 190 -9.52 13.87 -0.80
CA GLY A 190 -8.77 15.02 -0.29
C GLY A 190 -7.42 14.70 0.33
N ALA A 191 -6.55 15.71 0.36
CA ALA A 191 -5.20 15.57 0.90
C ALA A 191 -5.18 15.27 2.41
N ASP A 192 -6.10 15.86 3.18
CA ASP A 192 -6.13 15.70 4.64
C ASP A 192 -6.38 14.25 5.03
N MET A 193 -7.40 13.61 4.41
CA MET A 193 -7.75 12.22 4.62
C MET A 193 -6.65 11.27 4.17
N ALA A 194 -6.06 11.52 3.00
CA ALA A 194 -4.95 10.72 2.49
C ALA A 194 -3.70 10.84 3.38
N CYS A 195 -3.41 12.02 3.93
CA CYS A 195 -2.32 12.21 4.90
C CYS A 195 -2.59 11.54 6.25
N GLU A 196 -3.86 11.48 6.69
CA GLU A 196 -4.26 10.68 7.85
C GLU A 196 -3.92 9.20 7.62
N ASP A 197 -4.27 8.64 6.46
CA ASP A 197 -3.98 7.25 6.12
C ASP A 197 -2.47 6.98 6.06
N LEU A 198 -1.68 7.89 5.49
CA LEU A 198 -0.22 7.74 5.48
C LEU A 198 0.36 7.84 6.92
N ALA A 199 -0.21 8.67 7.79
CA ALA A 199 0.21 8.76 9.19
C ALA A 199 -0.10 7.47 9.96
N MET A 200 -1.25 6.85 9.69
CA MET A 200 -1.62 5.55 10.26
C MET A 200 -0.75 4.42 9.71
N ALA A 201 -0.42 4.45 8.41
CA ALA A 201 0.50 3.51 7.79
C ALA A 201 1.90 3.56 8.44
N ILE A 202 2.44 4.77 8.66
CA ILE A 202 3.70 4.95 9.38
C ILE A 202 3.60 4.36 10.79
N SER A 203 2.51 4.67 11.51
CA SER A 203 2.28 4.16 12.88
C SER A 203 2.23 2.65 12.91
N PHE A 204 1.51 2.04 11.97
CA PHE A 204 1.40 0.58 11.84
C PHE A 204 2.78 -0.08 11.64
N VAL A 205 3.61 0.44 10.73
CA VAL A 205 4.93 -0.15 10.47
C VAL A 205 5.84 -0.02 11.69
N PHE A 206 5.87 1.14 12.35
CA PHE A 206 6.68 1.33 13.56
C PHE A 206 6.25 0.42 14.71
N GLU A 207 4.95 0.24 14.92
CA GLU A 207 4.40 -0.60 15.99
C GLU A 207 4.57 -2.11 15.74
N ASN A 208 4.72 -2.50 14.47
CA ASN A 208 4.83 -3.90 14.05
C ASN A 208 6.19 -4.25 13.42
N ALA A 209 7.22 -3.42 13.60
CA ALA A 209 8.50 -3.54 12.92
C ALA A 209 9.16 -4.92 13.11
N ASP A 210 9.15 -5.46 14.33
CA ASP A 210 9.70 -6.78 14.65
C ASP A 210 8.95 -7.91 13.91
N MET A 211 7.61 -7.83 13.83
CA MET A 211 6.79 -8.81 13.11
C MET A 211 6.98 -8.73 11.61
N LEU A 212 7.17 -7.51 11.09
CA LEU A 212 7.42 -7.25 9.66
C LEU A 212 8.87 -7.54 9.26
N GLY A 213 9.79 -7.65 10.21
CA GLY A 213 11.22 -7.86 9.95
C GLY A 213 11.90 -6.64 9.34
N VAL A 214 11.48 -5.42 9.71
CA VAL A 214 12.00 -4.17 9.15
C VAL A 214 12.72 -3.32 10.18
N SER A 215 13.72 -2.52 9.76
CA SER A 215 14.29 -1.47 10.59
C SER A 215 13.46 -0.20 10.49
N THR A 216 13.18 0.43 11.63
CA THR A 216 12.56 1.76 11.67
C THR A 216 13.58 2.90 11.57
N GLU A 217 14.87 2.59 11.69
CA GLU A 217 15.94 3.55 11.46
C GLU A 217 16.14 3.76 9.96
N GLY A 218 16.31 4.99 9.53
CA GLY A 218 16.59 5.31 8.14
C GLY A 218 15.40 5.16 7.17
N TYR A 219 14.16 5.06 7.66
CA TYR A 219 13.00 4.92 6.75
C TYR A 219 12.79 6.14 5.85
N SER A 220 12.09 5.97 4.75
CA SER A 220 11.80 7.02 3.77
C SER A 220 10.33 7.06 3.33
N LEU A 221 9.92 8.23 2.83
CA LEU A 221 8.58 8.44 2.26
C LEU A 221 8.70 8.81 0.79
N TRP A 222 8.00 8.09 -0.05
CA TRP A 222 8.05 8.22 -1.51
C TRP A 222 6.67 8.54 -2.08
N GLY A 223 6.63 9.23 -3.19
CA GLY A 223 5.37 9.35 -3.90
C GLY A 223 5.44 10.09 -5.23
N GLY A 224 4.41 9.84 -6.06
CA GLY A 224 4.15 10.55 -7.31
C GLY A 224 3.00 11.54 -7.16
N SER A 225 3.08 12.73 -7.76
CA SER A 225 1.97 13.68 -7.85
C SER A 225 1.27 13.99 -6.52
N ALA A 226 0.05 13.50 -6.31
CA ALA A 226 -0.68 13.60 -5.05
C ALA A 226 0.05 12.86 -3.91
N GLY A 227 0.61 11.67 -4.18
CA GLY A 227 1.39 10.91 -3.21
C GLY A 227 2.68 11.62 -2.80
N ALA A 228 3.37 12.29 -3.72
CA ALA A 228 4.53 13.13 -3.40
C ALA A 228 4.15 14.30 -2.48
N ARG A 229 2.94 14.85 -2.64
CA ARG A 229 2.42 15.87 -1.73
C ARG A 229 2.18 15.32 -0.33
N MET A 230 1.65 14.07 -0.22
CA MET A 230 1.49 13.39 1.07
C MET A 230 2.85 13.15 1.73
N ALA A 231 3.82 12.59 1.00
CA ALA A 231 5.17 12.35 1.49
C ALA A 231 5.84 13.64 2.01
N ALA A 232 5.69 14.75 1.28
CA ALA A 232 6.19 16.06 1.69
C ALA A 232 5.51 16.58 2.96
N TYR A 233 4.17 16.47 3.09
CA TYR A 233 3.46 16.90 4.30
C TYR A 233 3.89 16.10 5.52
N LEU A 234 3.95 14.76 5.41
CA LEU A 234 4.38 13.91 6.52
C LEU A 234 5.86 14.15 6.88
N GLY A 235 6.72 14.40 5.87
CA GLY A 235 8.09 14.81 6.07
C GLY A 235 8.21 16.14 6.82
N SER A 236 7.46 17.17 6.42
CA SER A 236 7.50 18.50 7.01
C SER A 236 6.93 18.56 8.43
N TYR A 237 5.77 17.90 8.67
CA TYR A 237 5.01 18.07 9.90
C TYR A 237 5.02 16.83 10.81
N GLY A 238 5.41 15.67 10.30
CA GLY A 238 5.39 14.38 11.00
C GLY A 238 3.98 13.77 11.12
N PRO A 239 3.90 12.45 11.39
CA PRO A 239 2.63 11.74 11.42
C PRO A 239 1.68 12.21 12.52
N ALA A 240 2.20 12.71 13.66
CA ALA A 240 1.37 13.23 14.75
C ALA A 240 0.50 14.45 14.33
N ALA A 241 0.89 15.21 13.31
CA ALA A 241 0.09 16.31 12.79
C ALA A 241 -1.15 15.84 12.01
N PHE A 242 -1.21 14.56 11.64
CA PHE A 242 -2.27 13.94 10.85
C PHE A 242 -2.95 12.75 11.56
N GLY A 243 -2.92 12.74 12.89
CA GLY A 243 -3.63 11.73 13.69
C GLY A 243 -2.84 10.46 14.01
N GLY A 244 -1.64 10.29 13.47
CA GLY A 244 -0.74 9.19 13.80
C GLY A 244 0.04 9.43 15.09
N ASN A 245 0.92 8.48 15.43
CA ASN A 245 1.82 8.61 16.58
C ASN A 245 3.03 9.48 16.25
N SER A 246 3.77 9.91 17.31
CA SER A 246 4.99 10.70 17.16
C SER A 246 6.19 9.77 16.96
N PHE A 247 6.78 9.81 15.77
CA PHE A 247 7.97 9.05 15.40
C PHE A 247 9.08 9.96 14.89
N PRO A 248 10.32 9.45 14.78
CA PRO A 248 11.39 10.16 14.09
C PRO A 248 10.98 10.59 12.69
N ARG A 249 11.61 11.62 12.14
CA ARG A 249 11.40 12.02 10.76
C ARG A 249 12.03 11.00 9.81
N PRO A 250 11.50 10.87 8.57
CA PRO A 250 12.13 10.02 7.56
C PRO A 250 13.55 10.52 7.26
N ALA A 251 14.44 9.60 6.92
CA ALA A 251 15.78 9.91 6.47
C ALA A 251 15.78 10.67 5.13
N ALA A 252 14.79 10.38 4.27
CA ALA A 252 14.59 11.09 3.02
C ALA A 252 13.12 11.15 2.62
N VAL A 253 12.77 12.18 1.85
CA VAL A 253 11.51 12.28 1.10
C VAL A 253 11.81 12.29 -0.39
N ILE A 254 11.18 11.39 -1.15
CA ILE A 254 11.37 11.22 -2.59
C ILE A 254 10.08 11.65 -3.30
N MET A 255 10.19 12.66 -4.15
CA MET A 255 9.04 13.34 -4.76
C MET A 255 9.10 13.30 -6.29
N GLN A 256 8.10 12.71 -6.93
CA GLN A 256 7.94 12.83 -8.38
C GLN A 256 6.84 13.84 -8.73
N TYR A 257 7.09 14.64 -9.74
CA TYR A 257 6.15 15.52 -10.49
C TYR A 257 5.01 16.11 -9.65
N THR A 258 5.31 16.87 -8.61
CA THR A 258 4.28 17.51 -7.78
C THR A 258 4.38 19.04 -7.82
N GLY A 259 3.21 19.69 -7.78
CA GLY A 259 3.13 21.15 -7.59
C GLY A 259 3.18 21.61 -6.13
N HIS A 260 3.51 20.71 -5.20
CA HIS A 260 3.63 21.03 -3.77
C HIS A 260 4.72 22.09 -3.53
N SER A 261 4.41 23.09 -2.73
CA SER A 261 5.31 24.22 -2.51
C SER A 261 5.51 24.60 -1.04
N ASP A 262 4.77 23.93 -0.13
CA ASP A 262 4.90 24.12 1.29
C ASP A 262 6.14 23.42 1.83
N TYR A 263 6.78 24.01 2.84
CA TYR A 263 7.98 23.48 3.48
C TYR A 263 8.20 24.12 4.86
N THR A 264 9.03 23.49 5.67
CA THR A 264 9.45 23.99 6.99
C THR A 264 10.97 23.89 7.14
N GLU A 265 11.53 24.47 8.17
CA GLU A 265 12.94 24.30 8.54
C GLU A 265 13.27 22.87 9.03
N ASN A 266 12.25 22.06 9.25
CA ASN A 266 12.35 20.69 9.72
C ASN A 266 12.11 19.65 8.61
N ASP A 267 12.03 20.05 7.36
CA ASP A 267 11.92 19.10 6.26
C ASP A 267 13.13 18.15 6.25
N PRO A 268 12.93 16.87 5.96
CA PRO A 268 14.04 15.93 5.78
C PRO A 268 14.78 16.20 4.47
N PRO A 269 15.95 15.59 4.27
CA PRO A 269 16.60 15.52 2.97
C PRO A 269 15.60 15.14 1.87
N THR A 270 15.62 15.86 0.73
CA THR A 270 14.59 15.74 -0.28
C THR A 270 15.17 15.55 -1.68
N TYR A 271 14.85 14.41 -2.29
CA TYR A 271 15.04 14.17 -3.73
C TYR A 271 13.77 14.53 -4.50
N ALA A 272 13.91 15.16 -5.65
CA ALA A 272 12.75 15.50 -6.47
C ALA A 272 13.04 15.37 -7.97
N CYS A 273 12.08 14.82 -8.72
CA CYS A 273 12.18 14.72 -10.18
C CYS A 273 10.86 15.04 -10.89
N VAL A 274 10.96 15.58 -12.12
CA VAL A 274 9.79 16.04 -12.89
C VAL A 274 10.11 16.13 -14.38
N GLY A 275 9.10 15.99 -15.23
CA GLY A 275 9.22 16.23 -16.67
C GLY A 275 9.15 17.74 -17.02
N GLU A 276 9.96 18.20 -17.98
CA GLU A 276 9.93 19.60 -18.43
C GLU A 276 8.62 19.99 -19.13
N ASN A 277 7.95 19.02 -19.76
CA ASN A 277 6.68 19.20 -20.47
C ASN A 277 5.47 18.82 -19.60
N ASP A 278 5.66 18.71 -18.27
CA ASP A 278 4.57 18.42 -17.35
C ASP A 278 3.54 19.55 -17.33
N GLY A 279 2.34 19.26 -17.83
CA GLY A 279 1.22 20.19 -17.89
C GLY A 279 0.42 20.31 -16.58
N ILE A 280 0.68 19.42 -15.60
CA ILE A 280 -0.01 19.37 -14.31
C ILE A 280 0.88 19.95 -13.21
N ALA A 281 2.12 19.49 -13.11
CA ALA A 281 3.11 19.93 -12.13
C ALA A 281 4.21 20.76 -12.83
N ASN A 282 4.15 22.06 -12.70
CA ASN A 282 5.17 22.93 -13.28
C ASN A 282 6.53 22.73 -12.59
N TRP A 283 7.53 22.26 -13.36
CA TRP A 283 8.85 21.92 -12.81
C TRP A 283 9.57 23.11 -12.16
N HIS A 284 9.37 24.35 -12.63
CA HIS A 284 9.92 25.54 -11.97
C HIS A 284 9.36 25.75 -10.55
N ARG A 285 8.08 25.37 -10.30
CA ARG A 285 7.51 25.46 -8.97
C ARG A 285 8.19 24.45 -8.02
N MET A 286 8.44 23.25 -8.52
CA MET A 286 9.15 22.21 -7.79
C MET A 286 10.59 22.63 -7.50
N GLU A 287 11.31 23.16 -8.51
CA GLU A 287 12.64 23.72 -8.36
C GLU A 287 12.69 24.84 -7.31
N CYS A 288 11.69 25.73 -7.27
CA CYS A 288 11.62 26.80 -6.28
C CYS A 288 11.55 26.26 -4.84
N ARG A 289 10.79 25.20 -4.60
CA ARG A 289 10.72 24.53 -3.30
C ARG A 289 12.06 23.90 -2.94
N ILE A 290 12.66 23.14 -3.83
CA ILE A 290 13.97 22.49 -3.62
C ILE A 290 15.05 23.52 -3.28
N ARG A 291 15.13 24.62 -4.05
CA ARG A 291 16.05 25.72 -3.74
C ARG A 291 15.75 26.43 -2.42
N ALA A 292 14.50 26.40 -1.94
CA ALA A 292 14.16 26.96 -0.64
C ALA A 292 14.66 26.07 0.49
N LEU A 293 14.55 24.75 0.36
CA LEU A 293 15.10 23.76 1.29
C LEU A 293 16.64 23.85 1.37
N ASP A 294 17.32 23.91 0.20
CA ASP A 294 18.76 24.07 0.12
C ASP A 294 19.26 25.32 0.88
N ARG A 295 18.53 26.47 0.75
CA ARG A 295 18.84 27.69 1.51
C ARG A 295 18.68 27.56 3.01
N LEU A 296 17.88 26.60 3.49
CA LEU A 296 17.75 26.25 4.91
C LEU A 296 18.84 25.28 5.37
N GLY A 297 19.70 24.81 4.45
CA GLY A 297 20.77 23.86 4.74
C GLY A 297 20.30 22.40 4.75
N ILE A 298 19.11 22.12 4.22
CA ILE A 298 18.57 20.78 4.02
C ILE A 298 19.16 20.22 2.72
N ASP A 299 19.73 19.01 2.76
CA ASP A 299 20.30 18.39 1.57
C ASP A 299 19.20 18.06 0.55
N THR A 300 19.47 18.40 -0.71
CA THR A 300 18.48 18.27 -1.78
C THR A 300 19.11 17.84 -3.10
N GLU A 301 18.36 17.03 -3.86
CA GLU A 301 18.70 16.66 -5.22
C GLU A 301 17.51 16.90 -6.14
N PHE A 302 17.72 17.52 -7.31
CA PHE A 302 16.65 17.90 -8.22
C PHE A 302 16.98 17.55 -9.66
N HIS A 303 16.10 16.78 -10.29
CA HIS A 303 16.20 16.40 -11.69
C HIS A 303 14.96 16.85 -12.47
N HIS A 304 15.17 17.42 -13.65
CA HIS A 304 14.11 17.66 -14.61
C HIS A 304 14.45 17.04 -15.96
N TYR A 305 13.50 16.36 -16.56
CA TYR A 305 13.72 15.50 -17.71
C TYR A 305 13.14 16.13 -18.99
N PRO A 306 13.95 16.30 -20.04
CA PRO A 306 13.49 16.93 -21.28
C PRO A 306 12.45 16.07 -22.00
N ASN A 307 11.48 16.76 -22.62
CA ASN A 307 10.40 16.17 -23.42
C ASN A 307 9.49 15.17 -22.68
N LEU A 308 9.49 15.17 -21.36
CA LEU A 308 8.71 14.27 -20.55
C LEU A 308 7.53 14.99 -19.91
N GLY A 309 6.36 14.34 -19.89
CA GLY A 309 5.12 14.82 -19.27
C GLY A 309 4.95 14.36 -17.83
N HIS A 310 3.71 14.43 -17.34
CA HIS A 310 3.31 14.01 -16.00
C HIS A 310 3.13 12.51 -15.90
N GLY A 311 3.36 11.93 -14.70
CA GLY A 311 2.95 10.58 -14.37
C GLY A 311 3.72 9.49 -15.11
N PHE A 312 5.04 9.63 -15.23
CA PHE A 312 5.87 8.73 -16.03
C PHE A 312 6.30 7.43 -15.28
N GLY A 313 5.86 7.23 -14.04
CA GLY A 313 6.19 6.02 -13.25
C GLY A 313 7.69 5.77 -13.15
N LEU A 314 8.17 4.58 -13.53
CA LEU A 314 9.60 4.26 -13.62
C LEU A 314 10.33 4.97 -14.75
N GLY A 315 9.60 5.58 -15.70
CA GLY A 315 10.18 6.30 -16.82
C GLY A 315 10.90 5.44 -17.85
N ILE A 316 10.57 4.14 -17.93
CA ILE A 316 11.17 3.18 -18.87
C ILE A 316 11.04 3.69 -20.30
N GLY A 317 12.13 3.67 -21.07
CA GLY A 317 12.19 4.14 -22.44
C GLY A 317 12.09 5.67 -22.61
N THR A 318 12.18 6.42 -21.51
CA THR A 318 12.11 7.91 -21.51
C THR A 318 13.44 8.52 -21.06
N SER A 319 13.49 9.86 -21.04
CA SER A 319 14.65 10.59 -20.50
C SER A 319 14.80 10.45 -18.97
N ALA A 320 13.82 9.90 -18.28
CA ALA A 320 13.84 9.66 -16.84
C ALA A 320 14.24 8.23 -16.48
N GLU A 321 14.53 7.35 -17.43
CA GLU A 321 14.96 5.99 -17.16
C GLU A 321 16.16 5.97 -16.20
N GLY A 322 16.07 5.16 -15.13
CA GLY A 322 17.10 5.08 -14.07
C GLY A 322 16.95 6.10 -12.93
N TRP A 323 15.96 6.99 -12.95
CA TRP A 323 15.77 7.95 -11.86
C TRP A 323 15.61 7.31 -10.49
N ILE A 324 15.07 6.08 -10.45
CA ILE A 324 14.85 5.37 -9.17
C ILE A 324 16.16 4.96 -8.51
N ASP A 325 17.19 4.61 -9.31
CA ASP A 325 18.52 4.28 -8.81
C ASP A 325 19.20 5.51 -8.19
N ASP A 326 19.05 6.69 -8.83
CA ASP A 326 19.52 7.95 -8.28
C ASP A 326 18.81 8.30 -6.95
N ALA A 327 17.51 8.06 -6.87
CA ALA A 327 16.72 8.28 -5.66
C ALA A 327 17.09 7.31 -4.53
N ILE A 328 17.36 6.02 -4.83
CA ILE A 328 17.88 5.04 -3.87
C ILE A 328 19.24 5.50 -3.36
N ALA A 329 20.17 5.87 -4.23
CA ALA A 329 21.48 6.36 -3.84
C ALA A 329 21.41 7.66 -3.00
N PHE A 330 20.43 8.53 -3.29
CA PHE A 330 20.15 9.69 -2.44
C PHE A 330 19.69 9.26 -1.06
N TRP A 331 18.73 8.35 -0.94
CA TRP A 331 18.23 7.85 0.34
C TRP A 331 19.33 7.17 1.16
N GLU A 332 20.15 6.32 0.54
CA GLU A 332 21.29 5.63 1.18
C GLU A 332 22.26 6.59 1.87
N ARG A 333 22.50 7.76 1.28
CA ARG A 333 23.39 8.78 1.88
C ARG A 333 22.84 9.40 3.17
N HIS A 334 21.56 9.17 3.47
CA HIS A 334 20.86 9.78 4.60
C HIS A 334 20.32 8.77 5.62
N MET A 335 20.64 7.48 5.46
CA MET A 335 20.24 6.43 6.40
C MET A 335 21.06 6.38 7.70
N GLU A 336 22.19 7.12 7.77
CA GLU A 336 23.11 7.13 8.93
C GLU A 336 22.64 8.02 10.09
#